data_4dc64c62f4b750f3e32448a94fcb4ae0
#
_entry.id   4dc64c62f4b750f3e32448a94fcb4ae0
#
_cell.length_a   1.000
_cell.length_b   1.000
_cell.length_c   1.000
_cell.angle_alpha   90.00
_cell.angle_beta   90.00
_cell.angle_gamma   90.00
#
_symmetry.space_group_name_H-M   'P 1'
#
loop_
_entity.id
_entity.type
_entity.pdbx_description
1 polymer ?
#
loop_
_entity_poly.entity_id
_entity_poly.type
_entity_poly.pdbx_seq_one_letter_code
_entity_poly.pdbx_strand_id
1 'polypeptide(L)'
;VADGQDLPDTWNPKSGKHIRWKTLIPGLAHSSPVIWGGQIFMTTAVSSEQDASFRHGLYGDGNASDDRSVHEWKLFCLNKHTGEVIWDRLVTKGVPVDKRHIKATYANSTPATNGKAVIALFGSEGLFAYDVNGQFLWKRDLGRINCGAYDAPNYEWGSSSSPIIFKNSVIVQVDTQDDDYLLALNIKTGETLWKTERDELPSWGTPTIVQTKEGIELVTNSSNFIYGYDPL
;
A
#
# COMPACT_ATOMS: atom_id res chain seq x y z
N VAL A 1 -10.26 -18.11 4.92
CA VAL A 1 -10.72 -19.05 3.88
C VAL A 1 -12.00 -19.67 4.42
N ALA A 2 -13.07 -19.68 3.61
CA ALA A 2 -14.32 -20.33 4.04
C ALA A 2 -14.07 -21.84 4.21
N ASP A 3 -14.61 -22.41 5.30
CA ASP A 3 -14.48 -23.82 5.57
C ASP A 3 -15.10 -24.65 4.43
N GLY A 4 -14.46 -25.80 4.11
CA GLY A 4 -14.92 -26.73 3.08
C GLY A 4 -14.55 -26.37 1.64
N GLN A 5 -13.63 -25.43 1.42
CA GLN A 5 -13.06 -25.21 0.08
C GLN A 5 -11.95 -26.23 -0.20
N ASP A 6 -12.14 -27.01 -1.25
CA ASP A 6 -11.10 -27.89 -1.80
C ASP A 6 -10.14 -27.04 -2.65
N LEU A 7 -9.12 -26.48 -1.98
CA LEU A 7 -8.10 -25.68 -2.65
C LEU A 7 -6.96 -26.60 -3.14
N PRO A 8 -6.45 -26.36 -4.36
CA PRO A 8 -5.31 -27.13 -4.85
C PRO A 8 -4.07 -26.89 -3.98
N ASP A 9 -3.40 -27.95 -3.60
CA ASP A 9 -2.12 -27.94 -2.86
C ASP A 9 -0.90 -27.73 -3.78
N THR A 10 -1.12 -27.86 -5.08
CA THR A 10 -0.09 -27.71 -6.11
C THR A 10 -0.59 -26.86 -7.27
N TRP A 11 0.31 -26.04 -7.83
CA TRP A 11 0.05 -25.28 -9.06
C TRP A 11 1.31 -25.17 -9.90
N ASN A 12 1.17 -24.93 -11.20
CA ASN A 12 2.31 -24.73 -12.08
C ASN A 12 2.03 -23.62 -13.10
N PRO A 13 2.68 -22.44 -12.94
CA PRO A 13 2.50 -21.31 -13.84
C PRO A 13 2.93 -21.55 -15.29
N LYS A 14 3.86 -22.48 -15.53
CA LYS A 14 4.36 -22.80 -16.88
C LYS A 14 3.38 -23.68 -17.64
N SER A 15 2.88 -24.73 -17.00
CA SER A 15 1.92 -25.66 -17.62
C SER A 15 0.46 -25.18 -17.53
N GLY A 16 0.16 -24.19 -16.71
CA GLY A 16 -1.20 -23.75 -16.43
C GLY A 16 -1.99 -24.63 -15.46
N LYS A 17 -1.34 -25.66 -14.88
CA LYS A 17 -2.01 -26.57 -13.94
C LYS A 17 -2.52 -25.77 -12.72
N HIS A 18 -3.82 -25.87 -12.44
CA HIS A 18 -4.51 -25.17 -11.36
C HIS A 18 -4.38 -23.63 -11.43
N ILE A 19 -4.11 -23.09 -12.62
CA ILE A 19 -4.11 -21.64 -12.91
C ILE A 19 -5.38 -21.32 -13.71
N ARG A 20 -6.25 -20.50 -13.13
CA ARG A 20 -7.48 -20.10 -13.81
C ARG A 20 -7.23 -19.07 -14.90
N TRP A 21 -6.39 -18.10 -14.63
CA TRP A 21 -5.96 -17.04 -15.55
C TRP A 21 -4.64 -16.43 -15.10
N LYS A 22 -4.00 -15.70 -16.00
CA LYS A 22 -2.83 -14.88 -15.73
C LYS A 22 -2.99 -13.56 -16.45
N THR A 23 -2.66 -12.47 -15.79
CA THR A 23 -2.68 -11.14 -16.36
C THR A 23 -1.34 -10.47 -16.13
N LEU A 24 -0.75 -9.93 -17.20
CA LEU A 24 0.48 -9.17 -17.10
C LEU A 24 0.15 -7.76 -16.58
N ILE A 25 0.76 -7.38 -15.49
CA ILE A 25 0.69 -6.04 -14.90
C ILE A 25 2.06 -5.39 -15.08
N PRO A 26 2.15 -4.19 -15.67
CA PRO A 26 3.43 -3.53 -15.87
C PRO A 26 4.00 -3.00 -14.56
N GLY A 27 5.33 -2.87 -14.49
CA GLY A 27 6.04 -2.28 -13.36
C GLY A 27 6.30 -3.23 -12.21
N LEU A 28 6.62 -2.66 -11.05
CA LEU A 28 6.94 -3.38 -9.83
C LEU A 28 5.91 -3.07 -8.74
N ALA A 29 5.49 -4.11 -8.03
CA ALA A 29 4.57 -4.00 -6.90
C ALA A 29 4.86 -5.09 -5.86
N HIS A 30 4.86 -4.70 -4.58
CA HIS A 30 4.83 -5.63 -3.43
C HIS A 30 3.49 -5.57 -2.70
N SER A 31 2.58 -4.67 -3.12
CA SER A 31 1.23 -4.60 -2.59
C SER A 31 0.48 -5.91 -2.82
N SER A 32 -0.33 -6.31 -1.85
CA SER A 32 -1.27 -7.41 -2.05
C SER A 32 -2.48 -6.95 -2.87
N PRO A 33 -3.03 -7.79 -3.75
CA PRO A 33 -4.31 -7.49 -4.37
C PRO A 33 -5.43 -7.53 -3.33
N VAL A 34 -6.40 -6.61 -3.41
CA VAL A 34 -7.61 -6.64 -2.60
C VAL A 34 -8.82 -6.98 -3.44
N ILE A 35 -9.71 -7.79 -2.88
CA ILE A 35 -10.89 -8.31 -3.59
C ILE A 35 -12.15 -7.76 -2.96
N TRP A 36 -13.05 -7.24 -3.79
CA TRP A 36 -14.42 -6.91 -3.40
C TRP A 36 -15.41 -7.36 -4.47
N GLY A 37 -16.34 -8.22 -4.10
CA GLY A 37 -17.28 -8.78 -5.07
C GLY A 37 -16.58 -9.52 -6.21
N GLY A 38 -16.81 -9.05 -7.42
CA GLY A 38 -16.19 -9.57 -8.66
C GLY A 38 -14.92 -8.84 -9.11
N GLN A 39 -14.44 -7.87 -8.34
CA GLN A 39 -13.33 -7.00 -8.70
C GLN A 39 -12.08 -7.28 -7.86
N ILE A 40 -10.90 -7.09 -8.46
CA ILE A 40 -9.60 -7.13 -7.79
C ILE A 40 -8.94 -5.78 -8.03
N PHE A 41 -8.48 -5.13 -6.96
CA PHE A 41 -7.75 -3.88 -7.02
C PHE A 41 -6.29 -4.10 -6.64
N MET A 42 -5.37 -3.48 -7.38
CA MET A 42 -3.94 -3.56 -7.12
C MET A 42 -3.21 -2.32 -7.63
N THR A 43 -2.09 -2.02 -6.98
CA THR A 43 -1.23 -0.90 -7.33
C THR A 43 0.06 -1.37 -7.99
N THR A 44 0.68 -0.51 -8.79
CA THR A 44 2.02 -0.74 -9.35
C THR A 44 2.73 0.58 -9.60
N ALA A 45 4.05 0.53 -9.70
CA ALA A 45 4.89 1.64 -10.12
C ALA A 45 5.74 1.22 -11.32
N VAL A 46 5.60 1.95 -12.42
CA VAL A 46 6.28 1.67 -13.69
C VAL A 46 7.41 2.68 -13.87
N SER A 47 8.65 2.21 -13.84
CA SER A 47 9.83 3.02 -14.15
C SER A 47 9.92 3.27 -15.67
N SER A 48 10.41 4.45 -16.06
CA SER A 48 10.78 4.72 -17.46
C SER A 48 12.07 4.01 -17.88
N GLU A 49 12.87 3.54 -16.93
CA GLU A 49 14.04 2.72 -17.20
C GLU A 49 13.61 1.29 -17.53
N GLN A 50 14.18 0.71 -18.59
CA GLN A 50 13.86 -0.66 -19.02
C GLN A 50 14.34 -1.71 -18.01
N ASP A 51 15.46 -1.42 -17.32
CA ASP A 51 16.07 -2.24 -16.27
C ASP A 51 15.96 -1.53 -14.92
N ALA A 52 14.73 -1.33 -14.45
CA ALA A 52 14.51 -0.83 -13.11
C ALA A 52 15.23 -1.76 -12.11
N SER A 53 16.23 -1.24 -11.42
CA SER A 53 17.04 -2.03 -10.51
C SER A 53 16.19 -2.62 -9.38
N PHE A 54 16.05 -3.93 -9.40
CA PHE A 54 15.37 -4.69 -8.35
C PHE A 54 16.26 -5.89 -8.00
N ARG A 55 16.70 -5.94 -6.77
CA ARG A 55 17.51 -7.05 -6.28
C ARG A 55 16.68 -7.89 -5.31
N HIS A 56 16.47 -9.13 -5.65
CA HIS A 56 15.80 -10.09 -4.78
C HIS A 56 16.82 -10.92 -4.00
N GLY A 57 16.38 -11.49 -2.89
CA GLY A 57 17.20 -12.36 -2.04
C GLY A 57 16.92 -12.15 -0.57
N LEU A 58 17.29 -13.15 0.23
CA LEU A 58 17.03 -13.15 1.67
C LEU A 58 18.01 -12.24 2.42
N TYR A 59 19.26 -12.26 2.00
CA TYR A 59 20.32 -11.44 2.58
C TYR A 59 20.75 -10.39 1.55
N GLY A 60 21.25 -9.28 2.01
CA GLY A 60 21.74 -8.24 1.14
C GLY A 60 21.97 -6.96 1.90
N ASP A 61 22.57 -6.04 1.19
CA ASP A 61 22.88 -4.72 1.67
C ASP A 61 21.60 -3.92 2.02
N GLY A 62 21.73 -2.93 2.87
CA GLY A 62 20.70 -1.97 3.19
C GLY A 62 20.56 -0.84 2.16
N ASN A 63 21.17 -1.01 0.98
CA ASN A 63 21.25 0.06 -0.02
C ASN A 63 19.85 0.45 -0.54
N ALA A 64 19.71 1.73 -0.80
CA ALA A 64 18.61 2.27 -1.57
C ALA A 64 18.83 2.00 -3.07
N SER A 65 17.74 1.98 -3.83
CA SER A 65 17.79 1.95 -5.29
C SER A 65 18.27 3.30 -5.81
N ASP A 66 19.11 3.29 -6.83
CA ASP A 66 19.55 4.48 -7.54
C ASP A 66 18.67 4.87 -8.72
N ASP A 67 17.57 4.13 -8.93
CA ASP A 67 16.58 4.47 -9.96
C ASP A 67 15.84 5.74 -9.60
N ARG A 68 16.26 6.85 -10.22
CA ARG A 68 15.67 8.18 -10.12
C ARG A 68 14.97 8.58 -11.42
N SER A 69 14.60 7.61 -12.21
CA SER A 69 13.86 7.83 -13.45
C SER A 69 12.43 8.30 -13.17
N VAL A 70 11.75 8.75 -14.20
CA VAL A 70 10.32 9.07 -14.11
C VAL A 70 9.54 7.78 -13.90
N HIS A 71 8.66 7.78 -12.91
CA HIS A 71 7.75 6.67 -12.65
C HIS A 71 6.30 7.06 -12.94
N GLU A 72 5.51 6.06 -13.31
CA GLU A 72 4.06 6.12 -13.38
C GLU A 72 3.47 5.23 -12.29
N TRP A 73 2.79 5.83 -11.32
CA TRP A 73 2.04 5.08 -10.32
C TRP A 73 0.65 4.79 -10.85
N LYS A 74 0.26 3.53 -10.81
CA LYS A 74 -0.99 3.07 -11.41
C LYS A 74 -1.83 2.28 -10.42
N LEU A 75 -3.13 2.40 -10.59
CA LEU A 75 -4.15 1.60 -9.91
C LEU A 75 -4.94 0.81 -10.96
N PHE A 76 -5.03 -0.50 -10.77
CA PHE A 76 -5.74 -1.43 -11.63
C PHE A 76 -6.96 -2.00 -10.95
N CYS A 77 -8.00 -2.23 -11.76
CA CYS A 77 -9.14 -3.06 -11.41
C CYS A 77 -9.26 -4.18 -12.43
N LEU A 78 -9.28 -5.42 -11.95
CA LEU A 78 -9.42 -6.61 -12.78
C LEU A 78 -10.71 -7.36 -12.43
N ASN A 79 -11.23 -8.08 -13.40
CA ASN A 79 -12.29 -9.06 -13.19
C ASN A 79 -11.70 -10.29 -12.46
N LYS A 80 -12.24 -10.60 -11.28
CA LYS A 80 -11.79 -11.72 -10.45
C LYS A 80 -11.91 -13.07 -11.16
N HIS A 81 -12.86 -13.24 -12.07
CA HIS A 81 -13.15 -14.53 -12.70
C HIS A 81 -12.35 -14.75 -13.98
N THR A 82 -12.06 -13.68 -14.73
CA THR A 82 -11.39 -13.77 -16.03
C THR A 82 -9.97 -13.24 -16.03
N GLY A 83 -9.61 -12.39 -15.05
CA GLY A 83 -8.33 -11.66 -15.00
C GLY A 83 -8.25 -10.48 -15.97
N GLU A 84 -9.29 -10.20 -16.73
CA GLU A 84 -9.32 -9.05 -17.64
C GLU A 84 -9.26 -7.74 -16.88
N VAL A 85 -8.50 -6.78 -17.39
CA VAL A 85 -8.45 -5.42 -16.86
C VAL A 85 -9.77 -4.72 -17.18
N ILE A 86 -10.54 -4.39 -16.13
CA ILE A 86 -11.79 -3.63 -16.24
C ILE A 86 -11.44 -2.16 -16.49
N TRP A 87 -10.51 -1.64 -15.70
CA TRP A 87 -9.93 -0.31 -15.88
C TRP A 87 -8.54 -0.24 -15.26
N ASP A 88 -7.71 0.69 -15.76
CA ASP A 88 -6.48 1.15 -15.12
C ASP A 88 -6.49 2.69 -15.04
N ARG A 89 -5.78 3.22 -14.05
CA ARG A 89 -5.63 4.66 -13.87
C ARG A 89 -4.17 5.03 -13.65
N LEU A 90 -3.71 6.01 -14.41
CA LEU A 90 -2.51 6.74 -14.06
C LEU A 90 -2.87 7.64 -12.86
N VAL A 91 -2.33 7.30 -11.70
CA VAL A 91 -2.64 7.99 -10.45
C VAL A 91 -1.78 9.25 -10.31
N THR A 92 -0.48 9.10 -10.53
CA THR A 92 0.48 10.21 -10.58
C THR A 92 1.70 9.81 -11.41
N LYS A 93 2.50 10.79 -11.82
CA LYS A 93 3.72 10.60 -12.61
C LYS A 93 4.77 11.62 -12.20
N GLY A 94 5.99 11.16 -12.04
CA GLY A 94 7.12 12.03 -11.69
C GLY A 94 8.37 11.24 -11.32
N VAL A 95 9.42 11.96 -10.93
CA VAL A 95 10.58 11.36 -10.27
C VAL A 95 10.19 11.09 -8.82
N PRO A 96 10.44 9.91 -8.26
CA PRO A 96 10.11 9.61 -6.88
C PRO A 96 10.72 10.61 -5.89
N VAL A 97 9.92 11.07 -4.92
CA VAL A 97 10.36 12.00 -3.88
C VAL A 97 11.44 11.36 -3.04
N ASP A 98 11.21 10.14 -2.57
CA ASP A 98 12.16 9.37 -1.77
C ASP A 98 12.75 8.21 -2.58
N LYS A 99 13.88 7.69 -2.11
CA LYS A 99 14.38 6.42 -2.61
C LYS A 99 13.58 5.26 -2.01
N ARG A 100 13.73 4.10 -2.58
CA ARG A 100 13.24 2.83 -2.04
C ARG A 100 14.40 1.91 -1.72
N HIS A 101 14.21 0.98 -0.80
CA HIS A 101 15.16 -0.11 -0.62
C HIS A 101 15.36 -0.86 -1.95
N ILE A 102 16.55 -1.35 -2.22
CA ILE A 102 16.86 -2.08 -3.46
C ILE A 102 15.96 -3.32 -3.67
N LYS A 103 15.40 -3.86 -2.60
CA LYS A 103 14.44 -4.99 -2.61
C LYS A 103 12.98 -4.56 -2.53
N ALA A 104 12.69 -3.26 -2.42
CA ALA A 104 11.34 -2.73 -2.37
C ALA A 104 10.89 -2.18 -3.72
N THR A 105 9.66 -1.72 -3.79
CA THR A 105 9.08 -1.04 -4.93
C THR A 105 8.53 0.32 -4.51
N TYR A 106 8.07 1.14 -5.44
CA TYR A 106 7.29 2.34 -5.14
C TYR A 106 5.78 2.08 -5.02
N ALA A 107 5.38 0.79 -4.97
CA ALA A 107 4.01 0.33 -4.76
C ALA A 107 4.00 -0.83 -3.75
N ASN A 108 4.46 -0.57 -2.52
CA ASN A 108 4.49 -1.57 -1.45
C ASN A 108 3.17 -1.63 -0.69
N SER A 109 2.53 -0.46 -0.48
CA SER A 109 1.29 -0.36 0.31
C SER A 109 0.13 -1.04 -0.40
N THR A 110 -0.53 -1.93 0.33
CA THR A 110 -1.73 -2.62 -0.15
C THR A 110 -2.91 -1.64 -0.17
N PRO A 111 -3.65 -1.51 -1.28
CA PRO A 111 -4.82 -0.64 -1.31
C PRO A 111 -5.93 -1.14 -0.37
N ALA A 112 -6.83 -0.25 0.04
CA ALA A 112 -8.00 -0.61 0.84
C ALA A 112 -9.29 -0.32 0.08
N THR A 113 -10.33 -1.13 0.29
CA THR A 113 -11.66 -0.88 -0.30
C THR A 113 -12.79 -1.27 0.63
N ASN A 114 -13.90 -0.55 0.54
CA ASN A 114 -15.17 -0.89 1.18
C ASN A 114 -16.29 -1.18 0.16
N GLY A 115 -15.92 -1.40 -1.10
CA GLY A 115 -16.84 -1.65 -2.20
C GLY A 115 -17.50 -0.39 -2.79
N LYS A 116 -17.17 0.80 -2.26
CA LYS A 116 -17.60 2.10 -2.81
C LYS A 116 -16.40 2.96 -3.19
N ALA A 117 -15.36 2.93 -2.38
CA ALA A 117 -14.10 3.62 -2.61
C ALA A 117 -12.93 2.62 -2.62
N VAL A 118 -11.89 2.98 -3.35
CA VAL A 118 -10.57 2.32 -3.38
C VAL A 118 -9.54 3.35 -3.00
N ILE A 119 -8.77 3.06 -1.96
CA ILE A 119 -7.78 3.94 -1.37
C ILE A 119 -6.39 3.38 -1.68
N ALA A 120 -5.55 4.15 -2.34
CA ALA A 120 -4.19 3.78 -2.71
C ALA A 120 -3.17 4.75 -2.09
N LEU A 121 -2.20 4.22 -1.36
CA LEU A 121 -1.10 4.97 -0.78
C LEU A 121 0.19 4.67 -1.56
N PHE A 122 0.88 5.72 -1.97
CA PHE A 122 2.16 5.63 -2.67
C PHE A 122 3.26 6.42 -1.95
N GLY A 123 3.38 6.21 -0.65
CA GLY A 123 4.40 6.88 0.16
C GLY A 123 4.29 8.40 0.05
N SER A 124 5.41 9.07 -0.17
CA SER A 124 5.51 10.52 -0.31
C SER A 124 4.80 11.10 -1.54
N GLU A 125 4.37 10.25 -2.49
CA GLU A 125 3.55 10.70 -3.64
C GLU A 125 2.12 11.01 -3.21
N GLY A 126 1.68 10.47 -2.08
CA GLY A 126 0.41 10.76 -1.43
C GLY A 126 -0.57 9.61 -1.38
N LEU A 127 -1.72 9.93 -0.80
CA LEU A 127 -2.88 9.05 -0.66
C LEU A 127 -3.96 9.49 -1.65
N PHE A 128 -4.51 8.52 -2.38
CA PHE A 128 -5.46 8.76 -3.45
C PHE A 128 -6.71 7.92 -3.25
N ALA A 129 -7.85 8.51 -3.55
CA ALA A 129 -9.13 7.81 -3.52
C ALA A 129 -9.80 7.83 -4.89
N TYR A 130 -10.35 6.68 -5.25
CA TYR A 130 -11.16 6.46 -6.43
C TYR A 130 -12.45 5.77 -6.03
N ASP A 131 -13.50 5.88 -6.82
CA ASP A 131 -14.63 4.96 -6.70
C ASP A 131 -14.27 3.59 -7.32
N VAL A 132 -15.13 2.60 -7.13
CA VAL A 132 -14.89 1.23 -7.65
C VAL A 132 -14.96 1.16 -9.19
N ASN A 133 -15.46 2.21 -9.85
CA ASN A 133 -15.49 2.34 -11.31
C ASN A 133 -14.26 3.09 -11.86
N GLY A 134 -13.34 3.49 -10.95
CA GLY A 134 -12.11 4.18 -11.31
C GLY A 134 -12.26 5.68 -11.53
N GLN A 135 -13.34 6.29 -11.03
CA GLN A 135 -13.49 7.74 -11.02
C GLN A 135 -12.69 8.30 -9.84
N PHE A 136 -11.84 9.31 -10.12
CA PHE A 136 -11.08 10.01 -9.08
C PHE A 136 -12.02 10.75 -8.12
N LEU A 137 -11.77 10.63 -6.82
CA LEU A 137 -12.53 11.30 -5.77
C LEU A 137 -11.73 12.44 -5.14
N TRP A 138 -10.56 12.11 -4.57
CA TRP A 138 -9.68 13.08 -3.92
C TRP A 138 -8.25 12.57 -3.81
N LYS A 139 -7.34 13.51 -3.59
CA LYS A 139 -5.93 13.27 -3.20
C LYS A 139 -5.65 13.94 -1.87
N ARG A 140 -4.82 13.30 -1.05
CA ARG A 140 -4.24 13.88 0.16
C ARG A 140 -2.73 13.79 0.11
N ASP A 141 -2.09 14.92 0.26
CA ASP A 141 -0.67 15.01 0.52
C ASP A 141 -0.42 14.69 2.00
N LEU A 142 0.50 13.77 2.27
CA LEU A 142 0.88 13.35 3.61
C LEU A 142 2.25 13.92 4.03
N GLY A 143 2.85 14.74 3.20
CA GLY A 143 4.22 15.19 3.36
C GLY A 143 5.22 14.13 2.94
N ARG A 144 6.47 14.33 3.30
CA ARG A 144 7.54 13.39 3.03
C ARG A 144 7.48 12.23 4.01
N ILE A 145 7.37 11.01 3.49
CA ILE A 145 7.36 9.78 4.28
C ILE A 145 8.75 9.13 4.19
N ASN A 146 9.70 9.74 4.86
CA ASN A 146 11.10 9.32 4.88
C ASN A 146 11.29 8.15 5.88
N CYS A 147 11.17 6.92 5.38
CA CYS A 147 11.40 5.72 6.17
C CYS A 147 12.73 5.07 5.78
N GLY A 148 13.60 4.88 6.75
CA GLY A 148 14.89 4.24 6.59
C GLY A 148 15.41 3.67 7.91
N ALA A 149 16.68 3.26 7.96
CA ALA A 149 17.29 2.90 9.22
C ALA A 149 17.53 4.16 10.07
N TYR A 150 17.02 4.17 11.28
CA TYR A 150 17.11 5.32 12.19
C TYR A 150 18.56 5.68 12.59
N ASP A 151 19.45 4.72 12.59
CA ASP A 151 20.88 4.84 12.89
C ASP A 151 21.74 5.08 11.64
N ALA A 152 21.14 5.06 10.46
CA ALA A 152 21.80 5.24 9.17
C ALA A 152 20.94 6.11 8.24
N PRO A 153 20.92 7.44 8.44
CA PRO A 153 20.00 8.36 7.71
C PRO A 153 20.09 8.31 6.18
N ASN A 154 21.22 7.81 5.64
CA ASN A 154 21.41 7.63 4.20
C ASN A 154 20.74 6.37 3.64
N TYR A 155 20.22 5.50 4.50
CA TYR A 155 19.50 4.30 4.10
C TYR A 155 18.01 4.60 3.96
N GLU A 156 17.67 5.17 2.81
CA GLU A 156 16.28 5.48 2.46
C GLU A 156 15.62 4.20 1.91
N TRP A 157 14.62 3.68 2.63
CA TRP A 157 13.99 2.41 2.27
C TRP A 157 12.58 2.55 1.73
N GLY A 158 11.99 3.75 1.90
CA GLY A 158 10.63 4.03 1.49
C GLY A 158 9.58 3.44 2.44
N SER A 159 8.34 3.82 2.24
CA SER A 159 7.21 3.39 3.07
C SER A 159 6.60 2.08 2.58
N SER A 160 5.94 1.34 3.49
CA SER A 160 5.12 0.19 3.12
C SER A 160 3.87 -0.01 3.99
N SER A 161 3.65 0.84 5.00
CA SER A 161 2.39 0.88 5.73
C SER A 161 1.22 1.03 4.78
N SER A 162 0.14 0.31 5.03
CA SER A 162 -1.03 0.32 4.18
C SER A 162 -2.17 1.11 4.83
N PRO A 163 -3.01 1.81 4.06
CA PRO A 163 -4.21 2.44 4.60
C PRO A 163 -5.22 1.36 5.00
N ILE A 164 -6.03 1.66 6.01
CA ILE A 164 -7.20 0.86 6.35
C ILE A 164 -8.47 1.70 6.27
N ILE A 165 -9.61 1.03 6.13
CA ILE A 165 -10.93 1.67 6.17
C ILE A 165 -11.67 1.18 7.40
N PHE A 166 -12.13 2.12 8.21
CA PHE A 166 -13.00 1.86 9.34
C PHE A 166 -14.21 2.79 9.31
N LYS A 167 -15.41 2.22 9.21
CA LYS A 167 -16.66 2.99 9.05
C LYS A 167 -16.55 3.98 7.86
N ASN A 168 -16.57 5.28 8.15
CA ASN A 168 -16.47 6.37 7.18
C ASN A 168 -15.08 7.01 7.15
N SER A 169 -14.08 6.40 7.77
CA SER A 169 -12.73 6.92 7.83
C SER A 169 -11.74 6.04 7.06
N VAL A 170 -10.73 6.69 6.50
CA VAL A 170 -9.47 6.10 6.05
C VAL A 170 -8.43 6.43 7.10
N ILE A 171 -7.75 5.43 7.63
CA ILE A 171 -6.73 5.60 8.65
C ILE A 171 -5.38 5.21 8.06
N VAL A 172 -4.37 6.05 8.25
CA VAL A 172 -2.99 5.82 7.87
C VAL A 172 -2.06 6.00 9.07
N GLN A 173 -1.05 5.14 9.16
CA GLN A 173 0.05 5.23 10.10
C GLN A 173 1.26 5.76 9.34
N VAL A 174 1.84 6.84 9.85
CA VAL A 174 3.05 7.45 9.33
C VAL A 174 4.03 7.53 10.49
N ASP A 175 5.03 6.66 10.48
CA ASP A 175 6.16 6.65 11.41
C ASP A 175 7.42 6.84 10.58
N THR A 176 8.06 8.00 10.65
CA THR A 176 9.18 8.40 9.79
C THR A 176 10.38 8.84 10.61
N GLN A 177 11.40 9.39 9.94
CA GLN A 177 12.54 10.02 10.61
C GLN A 177 12.26 11.47 11.02
N ASP A 178 11.20 12.08 10.49
CA ASP A 178 10.89 13.50 10.64
C ASP A 178 9.60 13.73 11.43
N ASP A 179 8.49 13.12 11.00
CA ASP A 179 7.16 13.29 11.58
C ASP A 179 6.47 11.94 11.81
N ASP A 180 5.88 11.77 13.00
CA ASP A 180 5.18 10.54 13.35
C ASP A 180 3.75 10.84 13.75
N TYR A 181 2.80 10.21 13.08
CA TYR A 181 1.39 10.42 13.37
C TYR A 181 0.48 9.29 12.89
N LEU A 182 -0.68 9.21 13.50
CA LEU A 182 -1.86 8.57 12.95
C LEU A 182 -2.79 9.65 12.39
N LEU A 183 -3.36 9.38 11.24
CA LEU A 183 -4.29 10.30 10.57
C LEU A 183 -5.53 9.55 10.12
N ALA A 184 -6.71 10.06 10.51
CA ALA A 184 -7.97 9.61 9.96
C ALA A 184 -8.58 10.69 9.06
N LEU A 185 -8.99 10.28 7.89
CA LEU A 185 -9.61 11.13 6.86
C LEU A 185 -11.03 10.66 6.57
N ASN A 186 -11.91 11.58 6.27
CA ASN A 186 -13.23 11.26 5.74
C ASN A 186 -13.08 10.55 4.39
N ILE A 187 -13.60 9.35 4.28
CA ILE A 187 -13.44 8.51 3.07
C ILE A 187 -14.04 9.15 1.81
N LYS A 188 -15.03 10.04 1.93
CA LYS A 188 -15.69 10.68 0.79
C LYS A 188 -14.98 11.95 0.33
N THR A 189 -14.42 12.72 1.27
CA THR A 189 -13.89 14.07 0.99
C THR A 189 -12.37 14.18 1.13
N GLY A 190 -11.71 13.25 1.83
CA GLY A 190 -10.29 13.34 2.16
C GLY A 190 -9.97 14.39 3.24
N GLU A 191 -10.98 14.99 3.87
CA GLU A 191 -10.79 15.94 4.96
C GLU A 191 -10.37 15.23 6.24
N THR A 192 -9.52 15.88 7.03
CA THR A 192 -9.05 15.34 8.30
C THR A 192 -10.20 15.25 9.31
N LEU A 193 -10.41 14.07 9.85
CA LEU A 193 -11.31 13.82 10.98
C LEU A 193 -10.56 14.00 12.29
N TRP A 194 -9.39 13.36 12.40
CA TRP A 194 -8.48 13.52 13.53
C TRP A 194 -7.04 13.22 13.11
N LYS A 195 -6.09 13.76 13.84
CA LYS A 195 -4.67 13.46 13.76
C LYS A 195 -4.11 13.33 15.19
N THR A 196 -3.31 12.30 15.41
CA THR A 196 -2.63 12.06 16.69
C THR A 196 -1.13 11.98 16.42
N GLU A 197 -0.38 12.89 17.02
CA GLU A 197 1.08 12.84 16.98
C GLU A 197 1.58 11.62 17.76
N ARG A 198 2.71 11.10 17.31
CA ARG A 198 3.37 9.92 17.88
C ARG A 198 4.82 10.28 18.16
N ASP A 199 5.49 9.43 18.93
CA ASP A 199 6.93 9.50 19.20
C ASP A 199 7.52 8.12 18.98
N GLU A 200 7.81 7.83 17.70
CA GLU A 200 8.26 6.52 17.25
C GLU A 200 9.43 6.62 16.28
N LEU A 201 10.22 5.57 16.22
CA LEU A 201 11.20 5.37 15.16
C LEU A 201 10.48 4.92 13.87
N PRO A 202 11.11 5.08 12.70
CA PRO A 202 10.55 4.61 11.44
C PRO A 202 10.02 3.19 11.52
N SER A 203 8.79 2.99 11.10
CA SER A 203 8.13 1.70 11.07
C SER A 203 7.33 1.48 9.80
N TRP A 204 7.04 0.23 9.51
CA TRP A 204 6.29 -0.19 8.32
C TRP A 204 5.01 -0.94 8.67
N GLY A 205 4.59 -0.83 9.94
CA GLY A 205 3.38 -1.44 10.45
C GLY A 205 2.12 -0.91 9.76
N THR A 206 1.15 -1.77 9.55
CA THR A 206 -0.19 -1.38 9.11
C THR A 206 -1.12 -1.42 10.30
N PRO A 207 -1.87 -0.35 10.60
CA PRO A 207 -2.83 -0.37 11.70
C PRO A 207 -3.92 -1.40 11.47
N THR A 208 -4.51 -1.91 12.54
CA THR A 208 -5.60 -2.87 12.45
C THR A 208 -6.71 -2.54 13.45
N ILE A 209 -7.94 -2.86 13.08
CA ILE A 209 -9.10 -2.72 13.98
C ILE A 209 -9.32 -4.06 14.69
N VAL A 210 -9.39 -4.02 16.00
CA VAL A 210 -9.63 -5.18 16.85
C VAL A 210 -10.92 -4.97 17.63
N GLN A 211 -11.78 -5.99 17.62
CA GLN A 211 -12.96 -6.03 18.48
C GLN A 211 -12.58 -6.74 19.78
N THR A 212 -12.63 -6.02 20.88
CA THR A 212 -12.39 -6.54 22.21
C THR A 212 -13.71 -6.70 22.99
N LYS A 213 -13.65 -7.21 24.21
CA LYS A 213 -14.81 -7.25 25.11
C LYS A 213 -15.19 -5.86 25.62
N GLU A 214 -14.24 -4.94 25.62
CA GLU A 214 -14.37 -3.59 26.16
C GLU A 214 -14.76 -2.57 25.06
N GLY A 215 -14.65 -2.97 23.79
CA GLY A 215 -15.00 -2.09 22.67
C GLY A 215 -14.19 -2.39 21.40
N ILE A 216 -14.10 -1.38 20.56
CA ILE A 216 -13.32 -1.43 19.33
C ILE A 216 -12.03 -0.63 19.55
N GLU A 217 -10.91 -1.22 19.21
CA GLU A 217 -9.60 -0.60 19.31
C GLU A 217 -8.92 -0.54 17.95
N LEU A 218 -8.20 0.54 17.71
CA LEU A 218 -7.23 0.66 16.63
C LEU A 218 -5.86 0.30 17.21
N VAL A 219 -5.28 -0.78 16.74
CA VAL A 219 -3.97 -1.26 17.19
C VAL A 219 -2.91 -0.94 16.14
N THR A 220 -1.80 -0.36 16.58
CA THR A 220 -0.62 -0.10 15.75
C THR A 220 0.58 -0.86 16.28
N ASN A 221 1.38 -1.39 15.38
CA ASN A 221 2.69 -1.96 15.68
C ASN A 221 3.76 -1.02 15.13
N SER A 222 4.65 -0.56 15.99
CA SER A 222 5.74 0.35 15.66
C SER A 222 7.09 -0.19 16.13
N SER A 223 8.15 0.58 16.03
CA SER A 223 9.50 0.11 16.37
C SER A 223 9.69 -0.14 17.86
N ASN A 224 9.14 0.73 18.72
CA ASN A 224 9.31 0.63 20.16
C ASN A 224 8.14 -0.07 20.86
N PHE A 225 6.89 0.20 20.42
CA PHE A 225 5.70 -0.22 21.15
C PHE A 225 4.59 -0.70 20.22
N ILE A 226 3.66 -1.43 20.84
CA ILE A 226 2.33 -1.67 20.31
C ILE A 226 1.37 -0.77 21.07
N TYR A 227 0.59 0.02 20.36
CA TYR A 227 -0.38 0.95 20.95
C TYR A 227 -1.81 0.57 20.61
N GLY A 228 -2.71 0.82 21.57
CA GLY A 228 -4.16 0.81 21.36
C GLY A 228 -4.69 2.25 21.38
N TYR A 229 -5.58 2.56 20.46
CA TYR A 229 -6.26 3.85 20.33
C TYR A 229 -7.76 3.65 20.17
N ASP A 230 -8.52 4.66 20.57
CA ASP A 230 -9.91 4.79 20.16
C ASP A 230 -9.94 5.20 18.68
N PRO A 231 -10.56 4.42 17.79
CA PRO A 231 -10.61 4.74 16.36
C PRO A 231 -11.67 5.79 15.98
N LEU A 232 -12.42 6.36 16.94
CA LEU A 232 -13.53 7.28 16.71
C LEU A 232 -13.16 8.74 16.94
#